data_a724895a7500aed6e9dcc82e2544c3a0
#
_entry.id   a724895a7500aed6e9dcc82e2544c3a0
#
_cell.length_a   1.000
_cell.length_b   1.000
_cell.length_c   1.000
_cell.angle_alpha   90.00
_cell.angle_beta   90.00
_cell.angle_gamma   90.00
#
_symmetry.space_group_name_H-M   'P 1'
#
loop_
_entity.id
_entity.type
_entity.pdbx_description
1 polymer ?
#
loop_
_entity_poly.entity_id
_entity_poly.type
_entity_poly.pdbx_seq_one_letter_code
_entity_poly.pdbx_strand_id
1 'polypeptide(L)'
;MHLPAESHVDRSIDSPGEFIQTNIVGTYNMLEEARAYWMGLDQNSPMSFSFHHISTDEVYGDLEGMDDLFCEDTPYDPSSPYSASKAASDHLVRAWHRTYKFPVVLTNCSNNYGPYHFPEKLIPLVILNALEGKPLP
;
A
#
# COMPACT_ATOMS: atom_id res chain seq x y z
N MET A 1 5.52 9.32 -6.82
CA MET A 1 4.87 8.02 -6.58
C MET A 1 5.52 7.39 -5.35
N HIS A 2 4.72 6.94 -4.38
CA HIS A 2 5.17 6.34 -3.12
C HIS A 2 4.73 4.87 -3.07
N LEU A 3 5.69 3.96 -3.33
CA LEU A 3 5.50 2.51 -3.30
C LEU A 3 6.19 1.82 -2.11
N PRO A 4 7.21 2.41 -1.42
CA PRO A 4 7.92 1.70 -0.37
C PRO A 4 6.96 1.23 0.73
N ALA A 5 7.01 -0.07 1.02
CA ALA A 5 6.24 -0.71 2.08
C ALA A 5 6.85 -2.06 2.44
N GLU A 6 6.76 -2.47 3.70
CA GLU A 6 6.77 -3.88 4.06
C GLU A 6 5.45 -4.49 3.62
N SER A 7 5.49 -5.65 2.93
CA SER A 7 4.32 -6.17 2.19
C SER A 7 4.06 -7.67 2.35
N HIS A 8 4.75 -8.36 3.25
CA HIS A 8 4.56 -9.79 3.47
C HIS A 8 3.65 -10.03 4.67
N VAL A 9 2.45 -10.55 4.45
CA VAL A 9 1.42 -10.72 5.50
C VAL A 9 1.93 -11.56 6.67
N ASP A 10 2.51 -12.74 6.41
CA ASP A 10 3.00 -13.63 7.48
C ASP A 10 4.08 -12.95 8.34
N ARG A 11 5.04 -12.23 7.70
CA ARG A 11 6.01 -11.43 8.44
C ARG A 11 5.36 -10.34 9.29
N SER A 12 4.23 -9.80 8.88
CA SER A 12 3.52 -8.79 9.66
C SER A 12 2.93 -9.38 10.95
N ILE A 13 2.60 -10.67 10.95
CA ILE A 13 2.14 -11.39 12.13
C ILE A 13 3.30 -11.63 13.10
N ASP A 14 4.46 -12.03 12.58
CA ASP A 14 5.64 -12.32 13.39
C ASP A 14 6.34 -11.05 13.93
N SER A 15 6.38 -9.99 13.13
CA SER A 15 7.12 -8.74 13.42
C SER A 15 6.31 -7.50 13.04
N PRO A 16 5.17 -7.21 13.67
CA PRO A 16 4.29 -6.10 13.28
C PRO A 16 4.93 -4.73 13.45
N GLY A 17 5.91 -4.58 14.33
CA GLY A 17 6.60 -3.31 14.58
C GLY A 17 7.32 -2.75 13.35
N GLU A 18 7.90 -3.59 12.51
CA GLU A 18 8.56 -3.18 11.26
C GLU A 18 7.55 -2.59 10.26
N PHE A 19 6.35 -3.16 10.21
CA PHE A 19 5.26 -2.67 9.36
C PHE A 19 4.73 -1.31 9.82
N ILE A 20 4.60 -1.10 11.13
CA ILE A 20 4.22 0.20 11.70
C ILE A 20 5.30 1.24 11.35
N GLN A 21 6.56 0.91 11.58
CA GLN A 21 7.67 1.83 11.34
C GLN A 21 7.81 2.17 9.85
N THR A 22 7.75 1.18 8.98
CA THR A 22 7.94 1.40 7.53
C THR A 22 6.69 1.99 6.89
N ASN A 23 5.52 1.38 7.12
CA ASN A 23 4.31 1.74 6.39
C ASN A 23 3.65 2.99 6.95
N ILE A 24 3.63 3.18 8.27
CA ILE A 24 2.96 4.34 8.89
C ILE A 24 3.95 5.49 9.05
N VAL A 25 5.02 5.28 9.82
CA VAL A 25 5.99 6.35 10.10
C VAL A 25 6.75 6.75 8.84
N GLY A 26 7.12 5.79 7.99
CA GLY A 26 7.73 6.06 6.69
C GLY A 26 6.81 6.87 5.78
N THR A 27 5.51 6.54 5.70
CA THR A 27 4.54 7.35 4.94
C THR A 27 4.40 8.75 5.50
N TYR A 28 4.34 8.91 6.83
CA TYR A 28 4.34 10.23 7.47
C TYR A 28 5.55 11.07 7.06
N ASN A 29 6.75 10.52 7.15
CA ASN A 29 7.98 11.22 6.77
C ASN A 29 7.94 11.66 5.30
N MET A 30 7.51 10.77 4.40
CA MET A 30 7.39 11.09 2.97
C MET A 30 6.34 12.16 2.69
N LEU A 31 5.23 12.17 3.42
CA LEU A 31 4.21 13.20 3.30
C LEU A 31 4.72 14.57 3.74
N GLU A 32 5.47 14.66 4.83
CA GLU A 32 6.03 15.93 5.32
C GLU A 32 7.09 16.48 4.34
N GLU A 33 8.02 15.66 3.87
CA GLU A 33 9.03 16.08 2.91
C GLU A 33 8.41 16.48 1.56
N ALA A 34 7.45 15.68 1.07
CA ALA A 34 6.76 16.00 -0.18
C ALA A 34 5.90 17.27 -0.07
N ARG A 35 5.28 17.51 1.09
CA ARG A 35 4.53 18.72 1.36
C ARG A 35 5.45 19.94 1.43
N ALA A 36 6.59 19.82 2.11
CA ALA A 36 7.58 20.90 2.17
C ALA A 36 8.09 21.27 0.77
N TYR A 37 8.40 20.27 -0.06
CA TYR A 37 8.77 20.47 -1.45
C TYR A 37 7.66 21.17 -2.25
N TRP A 38 6.42 20.68 -2.16
CA TRP A 38 5.27 21.24 -2.87
C TRP A 38 5.00 22.71 -2.48
N MET A 39 5.12 23.06 -1.20
CA MET A 39 4.97 24.44 -0.73
C MET A 39 6.04 25.38 -1.27
N GLY A 40 7.22 24.86 -1.60
CA GLY A 40 8.31 25.61 -2.21
C GLY A 40 8.18 25.82 -3.71
N LEU A 41 7.22 25.14 -4.37
CA LEU A 41 6.99 25.32 -5.81
C LEU A 41 6.27 26.63 -6.10
N ASP A 42 6.52 27.19 -7.30
CA ASP A 42 5.74 28.33 -7.78
C ASP A 42 4.28 27.88 -8.03
N GLN A 43 3.37 28.34 -7.20
CA GLN A 43 1.94 28.00 -7.26
C GLN A 43 1.26 28.54 -8.53
N ASN A 44 1.91 29.45 -9.27
CA ASN A 44 1.43 29.96 -10.55
C ASN A 44 1.98 29.14 -11.75
N SER A 45 2.87 28.19 -11.49
CA SER A 45 3.41 27.31 -12.54
C SER A 45 2.38 26.23 -12.92
N PRO A 46 2.19 25.93 -14.21
CA PRO A 46 1.33 24.84 -14.66
C PRO A 46 1.90 23.45 -14.35
N MET A 47 3.03 23.35 -13.67
CA MET A 47 3.62 22.08 -13.26
C MET A 47 2.74 21.43 -12.19
N SER A 48 1.96 20.42 -12.59
CA SER A 48 1.10 19.68 -11.69
C SER A 48 1.94 18.77 -10.79
N PHE A 49 1.99 19.07 -9.49
CA PHE A 49 2.50 18.15 -8.48
C PHE A 49 1.36 17.24 -7.99
N SER A 50 1.64 15.98 -7.80
CA SER A 50 0.74 15.05 -7.12
C SER A 50 1.53 13.99 -6.35
N PHE A 51 1.15 13.77 -5.10
CA PHE A 51 1.66 12.67 -4.29
C PHE A 51 0.79 11.44 -4.56
N HIS A 52 1.31 10.49 -5.32
CA HIS A 52 0.60 9.26 -5.62
C HIS A 52 1.02 8.16 -4.63
N HIS A 53 0.10 7.80 -3.73
CA HIS A 53 0.26 6.71 -2.76
C HIS A 53 -0.35 5.42 -3.31
N ILE A 54 0.47 4.36 -3.32
CA ILE A 54 0.05 3.02 -3.75
C ILE A 54 -0.29 2.21 -2.50
N SER A 55 -1.56 1.85 -2.38
CA SER A 55 -2.10 0.99 -1.33
C SER A 55 -2.48 -0.40 -1.87
N THR A 56 -3.27 -1.12 -1.15
CA THR A 56 -3.70 -2.49 -1.45
C THR A 56 -5.21 -2.63 -1.26
N ASP A 57 -5.82 -3.56 -1.96
CA ASP A 57 -7.21 -3.97 -1.75
C ASP A 57 -7.42 -4.67 -0.40
N GLU A 58 -6.37 -5.25 0.20
CA GLU A 58 -6.45 -5.89 1.52
C GLU A 58 -6.90 -4.95 2.65
N VAL A 59 -6.93 -3.62 2.42
CA VAL A 59 -7.49 -2.67 3.39
C VAL A 59 -9.01 -2.79 3.54
N TYR A 60 -9.68 -3.43 2.58
CA TYR A 60 -11.13 -3.64 2.58
C TYR A 60 -11.56 -4.92 3.31
N GLY A 61 -10.59 -5.80 3.66
CA GLY A 61 -10.85 -7.08 4.31
C GLY A 61 -11.12 -8.21 3.32
N ASP A 62 -11.97 -9.14 3.71
CA ASP A 62 -12.27 -10.34 2.93
C ASP A 62 -13.57 -10.17 2.14
N LEU A 63 -13.65 -10.80 0.96
CA LEU A 63 -14.90 -10.91 0.19
C LEU A 63 -15.72 -12.09 0.70
N GLU A 64 -17.00 -11.87 1.02
CA GLU A 64 -17.89 -12.91 1.55
C GLU A 64 -18.45 -13.84 0.46
N GLY A 65 -18.47 -13.40 -0.79
CA GLY A 65 -19.02 -14.13 -1.93
C GLY A 65 -18.10 -14.16 -3.14
N MET A 66 -18.29 -15.16 -4.01
CA MET A 66 -17.48 -15.32 -5.23
C MET A 66 -17.72 -14.20 -6.28
N ASP A 67 -18.87 -13.53 -6.18
CA ASP A 67 -19.27 -12.45 -7.10
C ASP A 67 -19.13 -11.05 -6.49
N ASP A 68 -18.65 -10.96 -5.25
CA ASP A 68 -18.46 -9.68 -4.57
C ASP A 68 -17.21 -8.96 -5.09
N LEU A 69 -17.31 -7.65 -5.20
CA LEU A 69 -16.21 -6.79 -5.66
C LEU A 69 -16.02 -5.62 -4.69
N PHE A 70 -14.78 -5.26 -4.44
CA PHE A 70 -14.47 -4.00 -3.77
C PHE A 70 -14.70 -2.81 -4.72
N CYS A 71 -15.18 -1.73 -4.17
CA CYS A 71 -15.32 -0.44 -4.85
C CYS A 71 -14.80 0.69 -3.96
N GLU A 72 -14.74 1.90 -4.50
CA GLU A 72 -14.12 3.04 -3.81
C GLU A 72 -14.83 3.45 -2.52
N ASP A 73 -16.10 3.06 -2.35
CA ASP A 73 -16.93 3.35 -1.15
C ASP A 73 -16.96 2.16 -0.17
N THR A 74 -16.32 1.04 -0.49
CA THR A 74 -16.23 -0.11 0.43
C THR A 74 -15.56 0.34 1.72
N PRO A 75 -16.16 0.10 2.90
CA PRO A 75 -15.52 0.40 4.17
C PRO A 75 -14.22 -0.37 4.36
N TYR A 76 -13.25 0.26 5.02
CA TYR A 76 -12.02 -0.42 5.41
C TYR A 76 -12.29 -1.38 6.57
N ASP A 77 -11.86 -2.64 6.41
CA ASP A 77 -11.95 -3.70 7.42
C ASP A 77 -10.69 -4.59 7.38
N PRO A 78 -9.49 -4.03 7.61
CA PRO A 78 -8.24 -4.76 7.47
C PRO A 78 -8.12 -5.90 8.47
N SER A 79 -7.77 -7.10 7.99
CA SER A 79 -7.70 -8.34 8.77
C SER A 79 -6.29 -8.75 9.24
N SER A 80 -5.25 -8.04 8.83
CA SER A 80 -3.85 -8.34 9.20
C SER A 80 -3.09 -7.10 9.69
N PRO A 81 -1.96 -7.26 10.43
CA PRO A 81 -1.10 -6.11 10.77
C PRO A 81 -0.57 -5.38 9.54
N TYR A 82 -0.30 -6.08 8.44
CA TYR A 82 0.06 -5.46 7.16
C TYR A 82 -1.08 -4.59 6.63
N SER A 83 -2.26 -5.15 6.40
CA SER A 83 -3.40 -4.41 5.86
C SER A 83 -3.83 -3.27 6.78
N ALA A 84 -3.77 -3.46 8.11
CA ALA A 84 -4.01 -2.39 9.08
C ALA A 84 -3.00 -1.26 8.97
N SER A 85 -1.71 -1.56 8.77
CA SER A 85 -0.68 -0.54 8.56
C SER A 85 -0.86 0.24 7.26
N LYS A 86 -1.32 -0.42 6.20
CA LYS A 86 -1.65 0.22 4.91
C LYS A 86 -2.90 1.08 5.04
N ALA A 87 -3.95 0.60 5.70
CA ALA A 87 -5.16 1.41 5.97
C ALA A 87 -4.83 2.67 6.79
N ALA A 88 -3.96 2.56 7.79
CA ALA A 88 -3.48 3.71 8.56
C ALA A 88 -2.72 4.71 7.67
N SER A 89 -1.87 4.23 6.76
CA SER A 89 -1.16 5.07 5.79
C SER A 89 -2.12 5.81 4.85
N ASP A 90 -3.15 5.13 4.36
CA ASP A 90 -4.18 5.74 3.52
C ASP A 90 -4.94 6.86 4.26
N HIS A 91 -5.24 6.65 5.53
CA HIS A 91 -5.85 7.67 6.37
C HIS A 91 -4.94 8.88 6.58
N LEU A 92 -3.62 8.69 6.72
CA LEU A 92 -2.65 9.78 6.77
C LEU A 92 -2.68 10.59 5.47
N VAL A 93 -2.60 9.92 4.32
CA VAL A 93 -2.64 10.58 3.00
C VAL A 93 -3.93 11.41 2.82
N ARG A 94 -5.08 10.82 3.16
CA ARG A 94 -6.38 11.52 3.13
C ARG A 94 -6.41 12.72 4.09
N ALA A 95 -5.82 12.58 5.29
CA ALA A 95 -5.75 13.66 6.28
C ALA A 95 -4.91 14.84 5.77
N TRP A 96 -3.75 14.59 5.16
CA TRP A 96 -2.90 15.62 4.54
C TRP A 96 -3.65 16.37 3.43
N HIS A 97 -4.36 15.66 2.58
CA HIS A 97 -5.19 16.29 1.56
C HIS A 97 -6.27 17.20 2.18
N ARG A 98 -7.01 16.68 3.14
CA ARG A 98 -8.13 17.45 3.76
C ARG A 98 -7.65 18.66 4.54
N THR A 99 -6.55 18.53 5.29
CA THR A 99 -6.01 19.56 6.18
C THR A 99 -5.23 20.63 5.42
N TYR A 100 -4.32 20.21 4.55
CA TYR A 100 -3.37 21.11 3.91
C TYR A 100 -3.69 21.40 2.43
N LYS A 101 -4.75 20.81 1.90
CA LYS A 101 -5.07 20.83 0.45
C LYS A 101 -3.93 20.26 -0.42
N PHE A 102 -3.10 19.42 0.21
CA PHE A 102 -1.99 18.76 -0.45
C PHE A 102 -2.52 17.85 -1.58
N PRO A 103 -2.03 17.98 -2.81
CA PRO A 103 -2.54 17.22 -3.95
C PRO A 103 -2.10 15.76 -3.87
N VAL A 104 -3.05 14.85 -3.71
CA VAL A 104 -2.79 13.41 -3.58
C VAL A 104 -3.61 12.61 -4.59
N VAL A 105 -3.06 11.47 -4.99
CA VAL A 105 -3.79 10.36 -5.62
C VAL A 105 -3.54 9.14 -4.76
N LEU A 106 -4.58 8.39 -4.45
CA LEU A 106 -4.50 7.13 -3.71
C LEU A 106 -5.11 6.04 -4.58
N THR A 107 -4.38 4.93 -4.75
CA THR A 107 -4.86 3.77 -5.50
C THR A 107 -4.70 2.51 -4.65
N ASN A 108 -5.75 1.69 -4.63
CA ASN A 108 -5.76 0.39 -3.99
C ASN A 108 -5.66 -0.66 -5.09
N CYS A 109 -4.48 -1.25 -5.25
CA CYS A 109 -4.28 -2.29 -6.26
C CYS A 109 -4.45 -3.68 -5.63
N SER A 110 -4.97 -4.61 -6.41
CA SER A 110 -4.95 -6.02 -6.07
C SER A 110 -3.56 -6.62 -6.32
N ASN A 111 -3.43 -7.94 -6.24
CA ASN A 111 -2.14 -8.61 -6.37
C ASN A 111 -1.43 -8.31 -7.69
N ASN A 112 -0.26 -7.72 -7.58
CA ASN A 112 0.62 -7.44 -8.71
C ASN A 112 1.56 -8.62 -8.95
N TYR A 113 1.81 -8.94 -10.22
CA TYR A 113 2.77 -9.98 -10.61
C TYR A 113 3.50 -9.57 -11.90
N GLY A 114 4.66 -10.18 -12.13
CA GLY A 114 5.46 -9.89 -13.31
C GLY A 114 6.87 -10.46 -13.24
N PRO A 115 7.70 -10.21 -14.27
CA PRO A 115 9.11 -10.58 -14.26
C PRO A 115 9.84 -10.02 -13.03
N TYR A 116 10.79 -10.80 -12.50
CA TYR A 116 11.57 -10.45 -11.29
C TYR A 116 10.75 -10.33 -10.00
N HIS A 117 9.52 -10.88 -9.97
CA HIS A 117 8.73 -10.96 -8.75
C HIS A 117 9.49 -11.75 -7.68
N PHE A 118 9.51 -11.24 -6.45
CA PHE A 118 10.33 -11.82 -5.37
C PHE A 118 9.90 -13.28 -5.07
N PRO A 119 10.84 -14.22 -4.88
CA PRO A 119 10.55 -15.65 -4.81
C PRO A 119 9.63 -16.11 -3.67
N GLU A 120 9.47 -15.31 -2.61
CA GLU A 120 8.56 -15.62 -1.50
C GLU A 120 7.06 -15.37 -1.84
N LYS A 121 6.78 -14.65 -2.93
CA LYS A 121 5.41 -14.37 -3.35
C LYS A 121 4.80 -15.60 -4.05
N LEU A 122 3.47 -15.73 -3.96
CA LEU A 122 2.73 -16.93 -4.34
C LEU A 122 3.12 -17.50 -5.71
N ILE A 123 3.06 -16.69 -6.77
CA ILE A 123 3.30 -17.19 -8.15
C ILE A 123 4.72 -17.73 -8.33
N PRO A 124 5.81 -16.98 -8.04
CA PRO A 124 7.14 -17.55 -8.16
C PRO A 124 7.39 -18.72 -7.19
N LEU A 125 6.83 -18.69 -5.98
CA LEU A 125 6.93 -19.78 -5.03
C LEU A 125 6.30 -21.07 -5.57
N VAL A 126 5.10 -21.00 -6.14
CA VAL A 126 4.41 -22.14 -6.78
C VAL A 126 5.27 -22.69 -7.93
N ILE A 127 5.81 -21.81 -8.78
CA ILE A 127 6.66 -22.23 -9.92
C ILE A 127 7.91 -22.95 -9.41
N LEU A 128 8.62 -22.38 -8.44
CA LEU A 128 9.85 -22.97 -7.89
C LEU A 128 9.57 -24.31 -7.22
N ASN A 129 8.53 -24.39 -6.40
CA ASN A 129 8.16 -25.64 -5.74
C ASN A 129 7.77 -26.72 -6.75
N ALA A 130 7.01 -26.37 -7.79
CA ALA A 130 6.65 -27.32 -8.84
C ALA A 130 7.88 -27.86 -9.60
N LEU A 131 8.84 -26.99 -9.93
CA LEU A 131 10.09 -27.39 -10.61
C LEU A 131 10.97 -28.28 -9.72
N GLU A 132 10.94 -28.10 -8.41
CA GLU A 132 11.72 -28.86 -7.43
C GLU A 132 10.98 -30.10 -6.89
N GLY A 133 9.74 -30.36 -7.34
CA GLY A 133 8.90 -31.45 -6.85
C GLY A 133 8.49 -31.30 -5.38
N LYS A 134 8.45 -30.08 -4.85
CA LYS A 134 8.01 -29.74 -3.49
C LYS A 134 6.49 -29.56 -3.43
N PRO A 135 5.88 -29.72 -2.23
CA PRO A 135 4.47 -29.37 -2.03
C PRO A 135 4.19 -27.91 -2.40
N LEU A 136 3.03 -27.68 -3.01
CA LEU A 136 2.55 -26.32 -3.28
C LEU A 136 1.97 -25.72 -2.00
N PRO A 137 2.10 -24.39 -1.78
CA PRO A 137 1.53 -23.70 -0.62
C PRO A 137 0.02 -23.72 -0.62
#